data_cb39e65aa5dcd732da68ef9026da30a2
#
_entry.id   cb39e65aa5dcd732da68ef9026da30a2
#
_cell.length_a   1.000
_cell.length_b   1.000
_cell.length_c   1.000
_cell.angle_alpha   90.00
_cell.angle_beta   90.00
_cell.angle_gamma   90.00
#
_symmetry.space_group_name_H-M   'P 1'
#
loop_
_entity.id
_entity.type
_entity.pdbx_description
1 polymer ?
#
loop_
_entity_poly.entity_id
_entity_poly.type
_entity_poly.pdbx_seq_one_letter_code
_entity_poly.pdbx_strand_id
1 'polypeptide(L)'
;MLSFVRRFNISLFKKIITLFLIVLAPIFILGIYIRNWGANTVREELSKSSTAQIEFYLNQLEDEIERLKILQYTCLNDEHLNRLAVQYSIMSPYDIVSNMRQLQARLMTIVYSSSYVENVSAHIFFIDKTVSSDRGVDEIDPKVYERIKAAAGLK
;
A
#
# COMPACT_ATOMS: atom_id res chain seq x y z
N MET A 1 -77.87 10.27 35.73
CA MET A 1 -77.43 8.98 35.20
C MET A 1 -76.23 9.08 34.24
N LEU A 2 -76.06 10.11 33.47
CA LEU A 2 -74.97 10.30 32.49
C LEU A 2 -73.55 10.52 33.14
N SER A 3 -73.45 11.09 34.30
CA SER A 3 -72.15 11.36 34.97
C SER A 3 -71.44 10.11 35.51
N PHE A 4 -72.21 9.07 35.84
CA PHE A 4 -71.66 7.82 36.37
C PHE A 4 -71.05 6.93 35.28
N VAL A 5 -71.68 6.90 34.12
CA VAL A 5 -71.15 6.17 32.92
C VAL A 5 -69.86 6.79 32.41
N ARG A 6 -69.73 8.14 32.45
CA ARG A 6 -68.52 8.83 32.02
C ARG A 6 -67.31 8.57 32.95
N ARG A 7 -67.54 8.45 34.26
CA ARG A 7 -66.49 8.10 35.25
C ARG A 7 -66.00 6.66 35.11
N PHE A 8 -66.89 5.75 34.79
CA PHE A 8 -66.54 4.35 34.60
C PHE A 8 -65.72 4.12 33.33
N ASN A 9 -66.02 4.80 32.24
CA ASN A 9 -65.27 4.76 30.96
C ASN A 9 -63.85 5.34 31.11
N ILE A 10 -63.69 6.42 31.86
CA ILE A 10 -62.36 7.03 32.11
C ILE A 10 -61.46 6.12 32.94
N SER A 11 -62.02 5.39 33.87
CA SER A 11 -61.28 4.43 34.69
C SER A 11 -60.83 3.20 33.86
N LEU A 12 -61.69 2.65 33.02
CA LEU A 12 -61.36 1.56 32.10
C LEU A 12 -60.30 1.96 31.10
N PHE A 13 -60.45 3.14 30.48
CA PHE A 13 -59.51 3.68 29.51
C PHE A 13 -58.12 3.87 30.12
N LYS A 14 -58.00 4.41 31.32
CA LYS A 14 -56.74 4.52 32.07
C LYS A 14 -56.10 3.17 32.31
N LYS A 15 -56.85 2.16 32.71
CA LYS A 15 -56.34 0.80 32.94
C LYS A 15 -55.81 0.17 31.66
N ILE A 16 -56.50 0.33 30.54
CA ILE A 16 -56.05 -0.19 29.25
C ILE A 16 -54.77 0.49 28.79
N ILE A 17 -54.66 1.81 28.93
CA ILE A 17 -53.43 2.56 28.57
C ILE A 17 -52.26 2.13 29.46
N THR A 18 -52.50 1.99 30.78
CA THR A 18 -51.44 1.58 31.69
C THR A 18 -50.96 0.17 31.37
N LEU A 19 -51.83 -0.76 31.08
CA LEU A 19 -51.49 -2.12 30.69
C LEU A 19 -50.70 -2.13 29.36
N PHE A 20 -51.13 -1.33 28.40
CA PHE A 20 -50.44 -1.18 27.11
C PHE A 20 -49.03 -0.60 27.29
N LEU A 21 -48.87 0.41 28.15
CA LEU A 21 -47.59 1.01 28.46
C LEU A 21 -46.62 0.05 29.12
N ILE A 22 -47.14 -0.78 30.07
CA ILE A 22 -46.34 -1.80 30.76
C ILE A 22 -45.80 -2.86 29.77
N VAL A 23 -46.57 -3.22 28.76
CA VAL A 23 -46.17 -4.19 27.74
C VAL A 23 -45.18 -3.58 26.75
N LEU A 24 -45.43 -2.31 26.33
CA LEU A 24 -44.57 -1.63 25.35
C LEU A 24 -43.20 -1.17 25.92
N ALA A 25 -43.17 -0.74 27.19
CA ALA A 25 -41.94 -0.21 27.80
C ALA A 25 -40.75 -1.17 27.68
N PRO A 26 -40.85 -2.47 28.05
CA PRO A 26 -39.73 -3.39 27.93
C PRO A 26 -39.29 -3.62 26.49
N ILE A 27 -40.21 -3.60 25.53
CA ILE A 27 -39.88 -3.75 24.10
C ILE A 27 -39.07 -2.56 23.61
N PHE A 28 -39.43 -1.34 23.99
CA PHE A 28 -38.68 -0.14 23.66
C PHE A 28 -37.28 -0.13 24.29
N ILE A 29 -37.16 -0.54 25.55
CA ILE A 29 -35.88 -0.63 26.27
C ILE A 29 -34.97 -1.65 25.56
N LEU A 30 -35.48 -2.82 25.22
CA LEU A 30 -34.73 -3.84 24.47
C LEU A 30 -34.29 -3.34 23.09
N GLY A 31 -35.16 -2.63 22.37
CA GLY A 31 -34.84 -2.06 21.08
C GLY A 31 -33.68 -1.05 21.15
N ILE A 32 -33.69 -0.16 22.14
CA ILE A 32 -32.60 0.80 22.39
C ILE A 32 -31.31 0.07 22.74
N TYR A 33 -31.38 -0.94 23.60
CA TYR A 33 -30.22 -1.71 24.02
C TYR A 33 -29.56 -2.44 22.85
N ILE A 34 -30.36 -3.16 22.04
CA ILE A 34 -29.88 -3.90 20.86
C ILE A 34 -29.24 -2.94 19.85
N ARG A 35 -29.89 -1.77 19.61
CA ARG A 35 -29.33 -0.76 18.68
C ARG A 35 -27.98 -0.24 19.14
N ASN A 36 -27.84 0.12 20.41
CA ASN A 36 -26.59 0.66 20.94
C ASN A 36 -25.50 -0.39 20.98
N TRP A 37 -25.82 -1.61 21.40
CA TRP A 37 -24.88 -2.72 21.43
C TRP A 37 -24.41 -3.10 20.02
N GLY A 38 -25.33 -3.25 19.08
CA GLY A 38 -24.99 -3.56 17.69
C GLY A 38 -24.12 -2.49 17.02
N ALA A 39 -24.43 -1.20 17.22
CA ALA A 39 -23.66 -0.12 16.68
C ALA A 39 -22.19 -0.07 17.22
N ASN A 40 -22.01 -0.34 18.50
CA ASN A 40 -20.68 -0.37 19.12
C ASN A 40 -19.87 -1.58 18.66
N THR A 41 -20.49 -2.77 18.57
CA THR A 41 -19.82 -3.98 18.08
C THR A 41 -19.38 -3.83 16.64
N VAL A 42 -20.25 -3.32 15.76
CA VAL A 42 -19.89 -3.08 14.35
C VAL A 42 -18.76 -2.07 14.21
N ARG A 43 -18.76 -0.98 14.98
CA ARG A 43 -17.66 -0.01 14.96
C ARG A 43 -16.34 -0.61 15.41
N GLU A 44 -16.36 -1.42 16.46
CA GLU A 44 -15.15 -2.07 16.96
C GLU A 44 -14.61 -3.10 15.96
N GLU A 45 -15.47 -3.89 15.34
CA GLU A 45 -15.09 -4.83 14.29
C GLU A 45 -14.54 -4.15 13.04
N LEU A 46 -15.20 -3.07 12.58
CA LEU A 46 -14.70 -2.27 11.45
C LEU A 46 -13.34 -1.65 11.77
N SER A 47 -13.15 -1.11 12.97
CA SER A 47 -11.87 -0.54 13.38
C SER A 47 -10.76 -1.60 13.39
N LYS A 48 -11.01 -2.77 13.99
CA LYS A 48 -10.06 -3.89 14.02
C LYS A 48 -9.73 -4.39 12.60
N SER A 49 -10.75 -4.57 11.77
CA SER A 49 -10.56 -5.00 10.38
C SER A 49 -9.75 -4.00 9.58
N SER A 50 -10.05 -2.70 9.72
CA SER A 50 -9.30 -1.64 9.03
C SER A 50 -7.84 -1.57 9.49
N THR A 51 -7.59 -1.69 10.80
CA THR A 51 -6.23 -1.73 11.34
C THR A 51 -5.45 -2.93 10.81
N ALA A 52 -6.06 -4.12 10.83
CA ALA A 52 -5.44 -5.34 10.32
C ALA A 52 -5.12 -5.24 8.81
N GLN A 53 -6.00 -4.60 8.03
CA GLN A 53 -5.73 -4.35 6.62
C GLN A 53 -4.56 -3.39 6.40
N ILE A 54 -4.48 -2.31 7.17
CA ILE A 54 -3.36 -1.37 7.10
C ILE A 54 -2.05 -2.07 7.45
N GLU A 55 -2.01 -2.83 8.55
CA GLU A 55 -0.84 -3.60 8.96
C GLU A 55 -0.42 -4.61 7.88
N PHE A 56 -1.37 -5.30 7.27
CA PHE A 56 -1.10 -6.22 6.16
C PHE A 56 -0.44 -5.50 4.97
N TYR A 57 -0.97 -4.35 4.55
CA TYR A 57 -0.39 -3.59 3.45
C TYR A 57 0.98 -2.98 3.79
N LEU A 58 1.20 -2.55 5.03
CA LEU A 58 2.49 -2.06 5.48
C LEU A 58 3.55 -3.18 5.45
N ASN A 59 3.23 -4.34 5.98
CA ASN A 59 4.13 -5.50 5.94
C ASN A 59 4.44 -5.92 4.49
N GLN A 60 3.42 -5.96 3.63
CA GLN A 60 3.63 -6.26 2.21
C GLN A 60 4.54 -5.24 1.52
N LEU A 61 4.41 -3.96 1.85
CA LEU A 61 5.27 -2.91 1.32
C LEU A 61 6.71 -3.04 1.86
N GLU A 62 6.88 -3.38 3.13
CA GLU A 62 8.20 -3.60 3.74
C GLU A 62 8.92 -4.79 3.10
N ASP A 63 8.23 -5.91 2.91
CA ASP A 63 8.74 -7.10 2.20
C ASP A 63 9.17 -6.75 0.77
N GLU A 64 8.37 -5.93 0.07
CA GLU A 64 8.69 -5.51 -1.29
C GLU A 64 9.93 -4.60 -1.34
N ILE A 65 10.07 -3.67 -0.39
CA ILE A 65 11.25 -2.80 -0.27
C ILE A 65 12.49 -3.65 0.01
N GLU A 66 12.40 -4.64 0.88
CA GLU A 66 13.54 -5.53 1.18
C GLU A 66 13.92 -6.35 -0.05
N ARG A 67 12.95 -6.89 -0.77
CA ARG A 67 13.18 -7.59 -2.03
C ARG A 67 13.86 -6.69 -3.07
N LEU A 68 13.45 -5.44 -3.20
CA LEU A 68 14.07 -4.48 -4.12
C LEU A 68 15.52 -4.16 -3.73
N LYS A 69 15.85 -4.05 -2.44
CA LYS A 69 17.23 -3.89 -1.96
C LYS A 69 18.10 -5.08 -2.36
N ILE A 70 17.58 -6.30 -2.21
CA ILE A 70 18.31 -7.52 -2.62
C ILE A 70 18.54 -7.52 -4.13
N LEU A 71 17.55 -7.17 -4.93
CA LEU A 71 17.68 -7.07 -6.38
C LEU A 71 18.68 -5.99 -6.80
N GLN A 72 18.67 -4.84 -6.13
CA GLN A 72 19.65 -3.78 -6.34
C GLN A 72 21.08 -4.26 -6.04
N TYR A 73 21.28 -4.94 -4.90
CA TYR A 73 22.58 -5.51 -4.55
C TYR A 73 23.04 -6.57 -5.56
N THR A 74 22.13 -7.42 -6.01
CA THR A 74 22.41 -8.43 -7.05
C THR A 74 22.80 -7.77 -8.37
N CYS A 75 22.14 -6.66 -8.73
CA CYS A 75 22.48 -5.90 -9.93
C CYS A 75 23.87 -5.25 -9.85
N LEU A 76 24.26 -4.72 -8.69
CA LEU A 76 25.61 -4.17 -8.47
C LEU A 76 26.71 -5.23 -8.63
N ASN A 77 26.41 -6.49 -8.34
CA ASN A 77 27.32 -7.63 -8.50
C ASN A 77 27.14 -8.36 -9.85
N ASP A 78 26.39 -7.77 -10.78
CA ASP A 78 26.18 -8.35 -12.10
C ASP A 78 27.47 -8.36 -12.92
N GLU A 79 27.74 -9.49 -13.60
CA GLU A 79 28.96 -9.69 -14.38
C GLU A 79 29.09 -8.67 -15.52
N HIS A 80 27.99 -8.36 -16.21
CA HIS A 80 27.99 -7.43 -17.34
C HIS A 80 28.26 -6.00 -16.89
N LEU A 81 27.67 -5.59 -15.75
CA LEU A 81 27.97 -4.30 -15.14
C LEU A 81 29.44 -4.21 -14.74
N ASN A 82 29.98 -5.23 -14.08
CA ASN A 82 31.36 -5.26 -13.64
C ASN A 82 32.34 -5.26 -14.83
N ARG A 83 32.05 -6.01 -15.89
CA ARG A 83 32.86 -5.96 -17.12
C ARG A 83 32.88 -4.59 -17.75
N LEU A 84 31.72 -3.95 -17.88
CA LEU A 84 31.62 -2.58 -18.40
C LEU A 84 32.34 -1.56 -17.50
N ALA A 85 32.30 -1.73 -16.19
CA ALA A 85 32.95 -0.80 -15.27
C ALA A 85 34.48 -0.94 -15.24
N VAL A 86 35.04 -2.16 -15.39
CA VAL A 86 36.46 -2.43 -15.16
C VAL A 86 37.21 -2.65 -16.48
N GLN A 87 36.60 -3.30 -17.47
CA GLN A 87 37.29 -3.78 -18.67
C GLN A 87 36.94 -3.02 -19.94
N TYR A 88 36.14 -1.95 -19.85
CA TYR A 88 35.66 -1.20 -21.01
C TYR A 88 36.75 -0.81 -22.00
N SER A 89 37.92 -0.35 -21.51
CA SER A 89 39.02 0.13 -22.35
C SER A 89 39.71 -0.95 -23.19
N ILE A 90 39.55 -2.23 -22.83
CA ILE A 90 40.15 -3.37 -23.55
C ILE A 90 39.11 -4.23 -24.29
N MET A 91 37.83 -3.88 -24.17
CA MET A 91 36.73 -4.62 -24.82
C MET A 91 36.60 -4.23 -26.28
N SER A 92 36.21 -5.19 -27.13
CA SER A 92 35.83 -4.88 -28.48
C SER A 92 34.51 -4.09 -28.53
N PRO A 93 34.26 -3.26 -29.58
CA PRO A 93 32.99 -2.57 -29.74
C PRO A 93 31.76 -3.51 -29.70
N TYR A 94 31.90 -4.70 -30.22
CA TYR A 94 30.85 -5.72 -30.19
C TYR A 94 30.55 -6.19 -28.75
N ASP A 95 31.59 -6.47 -27.96
CA ASP A 95 31.45 -6.90 -26.59
C ASP A 95 30.81 -5.84 -25.71
N ILE A 96 31.16 -4.56 -25.91
CA ILE A 96 30.57 -3.43 -25.23
C ILE A 96 29.05 -3.40 -25.46
N VAL A 97 28.64 -3.43 -26.74
CA VAL A 97 27.20 -3.41 -27.08
C VAL A 97 26.48 -4.65 -26.55
N SER A 98 27.12 -5.82 -26.62
CA SER A 98 26.55 -7.07 -26.09
C SER A 98 26.33 -7.01 -24.59
N ASN A 99 27.32 -6.55 -23.81
CA ASN A 99 27.20 -6.42 -22.37
C ASN A 99 26.17 -5.35 -21.97
N MET A 100 26.09 -4.24 -22.67
CA MET A 100 25.04 -3.22 -22.44
C MET A 100 23.63 -3.78 -22.66
N ARG A 101 23.43 -4.57 -23.72
CA ARG A 101 22.13 -5.22 -23.97
C ARG A 101 21.76 -6.25 -22.91
N GLN A 102 22.73 -7.02 -22.46
CA GLN A 102 22.51 -8.02 -21.42
C GLN A 102 22.22 -7.36 -20.07
N LEU A 103 22.92 -6.28 -19.73
CA LEU A 103 22.61 -5.46 -18.57
C LEU A 103 21.20 -4.87 -18.67
N GLN A 104 20.82 -4.31 -19.81
CA GLN A 104 19.46 -3.79 -20.04
C GLN A 104 18.40 -4.90 -19.81
N ALA A 105 18.59 -6.09 -20.37
CA ALA A 105 17.68 -7.21 -20.15
C ALA A 105 17.54 -7.60 -18.67
N ARG A 106 18.64 -7.52 -17.90
CA ARG A 106 18.62 -7.71 -16.45
C ARG A 106 17.79 -6.62 -15.75
N LEU A 107 18.00 -5.34 -16.10
CA LEU A 107 17.23 -4.23 -15.54
C LEU A 107 15.73 -4.37 -15.85
N MET A 108 15.38 -4.79 -17.08
CA MET A 108 13.99 -5.09 -17.45
C MET A 108 13.39 -6.21 -16.58
N THR A 109 14.16 -7.26 -16.28
CA THR A 109 13.70 -8.35 -15.40
C THR A 109 13.34 -7.81 -14.00
N ILE A 110 14.09 -6.84 -13.48
CA ILE A 110 13.79 -6.20 -12.20
C ILE A 110 12.48 -5.42 -12.28
N VAL A 111 12.27 -4.64 -13.34
CA VAL A 111 11.00 -3.90 -13.54
C VAL A 111 9.82 -4.87 -13.59
N TYR A 112 9.91 -5.94 -14.39
CA TYR A 112 8.82 -6.92 -14.51
C TYR A 112 8.60 -7.75 -13.24
N SER A 113 9.55 -7.76 -12.31
CA SER A 113 9.41 -8.52 -11.07
C SER A 113 8.62 -7.78 -9.98
N SER A 114 8.34 -6.48 -10.15
CA SER A 114 7.64 -5.65 -9.17
C SER A 114 6.65 -4.70 -9.83
N SER A 115 5.44 -4.64 -9.29
CA SER A 115 4.42 -3.68 -9.72
C SER A 115 4.68 -2.25 -9.23
N TYR A 116 5.64 -2.08 -8.35
CA TYR A 116 5.98 -0.78 -7.74
C TYR A 116 7.18 -0.10 -8.41
N VAL A 117 7.86 -0.81 -9.33
CA VAL A 117 9.03 -0.29 -10.04
C VAL A 117 8.66 0.03 -11.46
N GLU A 118 8.71 1.30 -11.82
CA GLU A 118 8.40 1.80 -13.15
C GLU A 118 9.62 1.75 -14.08
N ASN A 119 10.79 2.11 -13.54
CA ASN A 119 12.04 2.14 -14.30
C ASN A 119 13.24 1.84 -13.40
N VAL A 120 14.22 1.15 -13.96
CA VAL A 120 15.52 0.89 -13.33
C VAL A 120 16.63 1.30 -14.28
N SER A 121 17.62 2.02 -13.77
CA SER A 121 18.79 2.42 -14.54
C SER A 121 20.07 2.22 -13.74
N ALA A 122 21.14 1.86 -14.43
CA ALA A 122 22.49 1.76 -13.89
C ALA A 122 23.40 2.77 -14.59
N HIS A 123 23.98 3.67 -13.82
CA HIS A 123 24.97 4.62 -14.34
C HIS A 123 26.39 4.10 -14.11
N ILE A 124 27.16 4.05 -15.18
CA ILE A 124 28.54 3.57 -15.17
C ILE A 124 29.45 4.79 -15.24
N PHE A 125 29.93 5.25 -14.09
CA PHE A 125 30.72 6.49 -13.96
C PHE A 125 31.97 6.54 -14.85
N PHE A 126 32.62 5.41 -15.07
CA PHE A 126 33.88 5.37 -15.81
C PHE A 126 33.73 5.73 -17.29
N ILE A 127 32.56 5.47 -17.88
CA ILE A 127 32.26 5.72 -19.29
C ILE A 127 31.21 6.79 -19.50
N ASP A 128 30.71 7.36 -18.40
CA ASP A 128 29.62 8.37 -18.39
C ASP A 128 28.40 7.94 -19.20
N LYS A 129 28.00 6.67 -19.07
CA LYS A 129 26.83 6.10 -19.73
C LYS A 129 25.87 5.50 -18.73
N THR A 130 24.60 5.66 -19.02
CA THR A 130 23.49 5.11 -18.27
C THR A 130 22.80 4.05 -19.09
N VAL A 131 22.66 2.84 -18.54
CA VAL A 131 21.83 1.80 -19.13
C VAL A 131 20.49 1.81 -18.39
N SER A 132 19.40 1.98 -19.12
CA SER A 132 18.04 2.06 -18.57
C SER A 132 17.17 0.93 -19.11
N SER A 133 16.23 0.45 -18.30
CA SER A 133 15.28 -0.58 -18.71
C SER A 133 14.35 -0.12 -19.84
N ASP A 134 14.01 1.18 -19.92
CA ASP A 134 13.06 1.73 -20.89
C ASP A 134 13.71 2.36 -22.12
N ARG A 135 14.80 3.13 -21.93
CA ARG A 135 15.42 3.93 -22.98
C ARG A 135 16.68 3.32 -23.60
N GLY A 136 17.18 2.23 -23.04
CA GLY A 136 18.43 1.63 -23.49
C GLY A 136 19.65 2.35 -22.91
N VAL A 137 20.59 2.76 -23.78
CA VAL A 137 21.84 3.42 -23.37
C VAL A 137 21.76 4.90 -23.68
N ASP A 138 21.93 5.74 -22.68
CA ASP A 138 21.84 7.20 -22.78
C ASP A 138 22.87 7.88 -21.86
N GLU A 139 22.98 9.18 -21.97
CA GLU A 139 23.71 10.02 -21.02
C GLU A 139 22.83 10.28 -19.80
N ILE A 140 23.44 10.46 -18.63
CA ILE A 140 22.67 10.75 -17.43
C ILE A 140 22.11 12.19 -17.49
N ASP A 141 20.85 12.36 -17.10
CA ASP A 141 20.31 13.71 -16.87
C ASP A 141 21.10 14.38 -15.72
N PRO A 142 21.68 15.57 -15.96
CA PRO A 142 22.46 16.29 -14.94
C PRO A 142 21.75 16.45 -13.60
N LYS A 143 20.40 16.64 -13.61
CA LYS A 143 19.60 16.75 -12.40
C LYS A 143 19.52 15.44 -11.62
N VAL A 144 19.45 14.32 -12.33
CA VAL A 144 19.44 12.99 -11.73
C VAL A 144 20.82 12.67 -11.17
N TYR A 145 21.89 13.01 -11.88
CA TYR A 145 23.26 12.85 -11.43
C TYR A 145 23.52 13.58 -10.11
N GLU A 146 23.16 14.85 -10.00
CA GLU A 146 23.34 15.64 -8.77
C GLU A 146 22.53 15.06 -7.61
N ARG A 147 21.34 14.54 -7.85
CA ARG A 147 20.55 13.88 -6.82
C ARG A 147 21.21 12.58 -6.32
N ILE A 148 21.73 11.75 -7.22
CA ILE A 148 22.44 10.51 -6.88
C ILE A 148 23.70 10.84 -6.09
N LYS A 149 24.48 11.82 -6.55
CA LYS A 149 25.69 12.30 -5.88
C LYS A 149 25.41 12.79 -4.47
N ALA A 150 24.38 13.59 -4.28
CA ALA A 150 23.95 14.08 -2.97
C ALA A 150 23.51 12.94 -2.04
N ALA A 151 22.76 11.96 -2.56
CA ALA A 151 22.30 10.81 -1.80
C ALA A 151 23.44 9.85 -1.41
N ALA A 152 24.46 9.71 -2.27
CA ALA A 152 25.63 8.88 -2.01
C ALA A 152 26.68 9.53 -1.09
N GLY A 153 26.47 10.79 -0.69
CA GLY A 153 27.44 11.54 0.13
C GLY A 153 28.78 11.82 -0.57
N LEU A 154 28.83 11.67 -1.89
CA LEU A 154 30.01 11.97 -2.70
C LEU A 154 30.10 13.50 -2.90
N LYS A 155 31.17 14.08 -2.40
CA LYS A 155 31.51 15.51 -2.57
C LYS A 155 32.27 15.73 -3.87
#